data_62404c9288de86e91bc41662bc1be1ad
#
_entry.id   62404c9288de86e91bc41662bc1be1ad
#
_cell.length_a   1.000
_cell.length_b   1.000
_cell.length_c   1.000
_cell.angle_alpha   90.00
_cell.angle_beta   90.00
_cell.angle_gamma   90.00
#
_symmetry.space_group_name_H-M   'P 1'
#
loop_
_entity.id
_entity.type
_entity.pdbx_description
1 polymer ?
#
loop_
_entity_poly.entity_id
_entity_poly.type
_entity_poly.pdbx_seq_one_letter_code
_entity_poly.pdbx_strand_id
1 'polypeptide(L)' 'MNKNEAIKELESMDSKGDQEILHARADEILLEYLKSTGDAEIAQSFQNAKERVRFWYA' A
#
# COMPACT_ATOMS: atom_id res chain seq x y z
N MET A 1 -6.13 10.12 1.70
CA MET A 1 -5.40 10.47 0.44
C MET A 1 -6.35 10.32 -0.73
N ASN A 2 -6.31 11.25 -1.68
CA ASN A 2 -7.18 11.16 -2.84
C ASN A 2 -6.53 10.36 -3.97
N LYS A 3 -7.32 10.02 -4.99
CA LYS A 3 -6.86 9.18 -6.10
C LYS A 3 -5.63 9.76 -6.81
N ASN A 4 -5.64 11.06 -7.08
CA ASN A 4 -4.55 11.70 -7.80
C ASN A 4 -3.24 11.70 -7.00
N GLU A 5 -3.35 11.90 -5.69
CA GLU A 5 -2.19 11.84 -4.79
C GLU A 5 -1.61 10.43 -4.75
N ALA A 6 -2.49 9.42 -4.65
CA ALA A 6 -2.06 8.02 -4.63
C ALA A 6 -1.34 7.64 -5.93
N ILE A 7 -1.91 8.02 -7.07
CA ILE A 7 -1.32 7.75 -8.38
C ILE A 7 0.05 8.42 -8.50
N LYS A 8 0.12 9.69 -8.12
CA LYS A 8 1.37 10.46 -8.20
C LYS A 8 2.48 9.82 -7.38
N GLU A 9 2.16 9.41 -6.17
CA GLU A 9 3.15 8.80 -5.29
C GLU A 9 3.62 7.45 -5.81
N LEU A 10 2.68 6.61 -6.30
CA LEU A 10 3.04 5.32 -6.89
C LEU A 10 3.90 5.49 -8.15
N GLU A 11 3.55 6.44 -9.00
CA GLU A 11 4.30 6.70 -10.24
C GLU A 11 5.70 7.27 -9.98
N SER A 12 5.93 7.85 -8.81
CA SER A 12 7.24 8.39 -8.44
C SER A 12 8.24 7.31 -8.00
N MET A 13 7.77 6.10 -7.77
CA MET A 13 8.61 4.99 -7.35
C MET A 13 9.40 4.43 -8.52
N ASP A 14 10.66 4.06 -8.28
CA ASP A 14 11.49 3.44 -9.30
C ASP A 14 12.39 2.36 -8.67
N SER A 15 13.13 1.65 -9.52
CA SER A 15 13.95 0.53 -9.08
C SER A 15 15.24 0.91 -8.37
N LYS A 16 15.50 2.21 -8.22
CA LYS A 16 16.72 2.70 -7.58
C LYS A 16 16.63 2.75 -6.07
N GLY A 17 15.40 2.76 -5.53
CA GLY A 17 15.18 2.77 -4.09
C GLY A 17 15.29 1.39 -3.48
N ASP A 18 15.15 1.34 -2.15
CA ASP A 18 15.11 0.09 -1.40
C ASP A 18 13.80 -0.64 -1.70
N GLN A 19 13.89 -1.81 -2.34
CA GLN A 19 12.71 -2.56 -2.78
C GLN A 19 11.78 -2.93 -1.63
N GLU A 20 12.33 -3.29 -0.49
CA GLU A 20 11.53 -3.66 0.67
C GLU A 20 10.73 -2.46 1.20
N ILE A 21 11.38 -1.31 1.30
CA ILE A 21 10.72 -0.08 1.76
C ILE A 21 9.68 0.38 0.75
N LEU A 22 10.00 0.34 -0.54
CA LEU A 22 9.08 0.75 -1.60
C LEU A 22 7.85 -0.15 -1.66
N HIS A 23 8.05 -1.46 -1.51
CA HIS A 23 6.93 -2.41 -1.51
C HIS A 23 5.99 -2.13 -0.32
N ALA A 24 6.55 -1.96 0.87
CA ALA A 24 5.76 -1.65 2.05
C ALA A 24 4.99 -0.34 1.88
N ARG A 25 5.62 0.67 1.30
CA ARG A 25 4.97 1.97 1.05
C ARG A 25 3.87 1.86 -0.01
N ALA A 26 4.09 1.07 -1.05
CA ALA A 26 3.07 0.85 -2.08
C ALA A 26 1.82 0.22 -1.49
N ASP A 27 1.97 -0.79 -0.64
CA ASP A 27 0.84 -1.41 0.06
C ASP A 27 0.12 -0.39 0.94
N GLU A 28 0.87 0.44 1.65
CA GLU A 28 0.30 1.46 2.53
C GLU A 28 -0.53 2.49 1.78
N ILE A 29 -0.02 2.94 0.62
CA ILE A 29 -0.74 3.89 -0.23
C ILE A 29 -2.08 3.29 -0.69
N LEU A 30 -2.03 2.06 -1.16
CA LEU A 30 -3.23 1.38 -1.63
C LEU A 30 -4.25 1.21 -0.51
N LEU A 31 -3.80 0.80 0.68
CA LEU A 31 -4.67 0.63 1.84
C LEU A 31 -5.30 1.95 2.27
N GLU A 32 -4.53 3.03 2.31
CA GLU A 32 -5.06 4.34 2.66
C GLU A 32 -6.13 4.79 1.68
N TYR A 33 -5.88 4.59 0.40
CA TYR A 33 -6.86 4.95 -0.62
C TYR A 33 -8.15 4.15 -0.45
N LEU A 34 -8.05 2.84 -0.25
CA LEU A 34 -9.21 1.98 -0.05
C LEU A 34 -10.04 2.42 1.16
N LYS A 35 -9.37 2.79 2.25
CA LYS A 35 -10.06 3.29 3.44
C LYS A 35 -10.80 4.59 3.16
N SER A 36 -10.23 5.46 2.35
CA SER A 36 -10.83 6.76 2.03
C SER A 36 -12.02 6.65 1.07
N THR A 37 -12.14 5.54 0.34
CA THR A 37 -13.23 5.33 -0.63
C THR A 37 -14.37 4.48 -0.09
N GLY A 38 -14.34 4.14 1.19
CA GLY A 38 -15.38 3.33 1.82
C GLY A 38 -15.13 1.83 1.80
N ASP A 39 -13.99 1.41 1.27
CA ASP A 39 -13.60 -0.01 1.23
C ASP A 39 -12.72 -0.39 2.42
N ALA A 40 -12.98 0.22 3.58
CA ALA A 40 -12.17 -0.01 4.78
C ALA A 40 -12.19 -1.46 5.24
N GLU A 41 -13.28 -2.16 5.00
CA GLU A 41 -13.41 -3.56 5.42
C GLU A 41 -12.43 -4.46 4.69
N ILE A 42 -12.31 -4.31 3.37
CA ILE A 42 -11.35 -5.10 2.60
C ILE A 42 -9.91 -4.70 2.92
N ALA A 43 -9.68 -3.41 3.14
CA ALA A 43 -8.37 -2.92 3.53
C ALA A 43 -7.93 -3.52 4.88
N GLN A 44 -8.84 -3.59 5.84
CA GLN A 44 -8.55 -4.18 7.14
C GLN A 44 -8.29 -5.68 7.02
N SER A 45 -9.05 -6.37 6.19
CA SER A 45 -8.84 -7.81 5.95
C SER A 45 -7.47 -8.09 5.35
N PHE A 46 -7.04 -7.26 4.41
CA PHE A 46 -5.70 -7.37 3.82
C PHE A 46 -4.63 -7.15 4.87
N GLN A 47 -4.78 -6.11 5.68
CA GLN A 47 -3.82 -5.80 6.73
C GLN A 47 -3.70 -6.93 7.75
N ASN A 48 -4.83 -7.51 8.13
CA ASN A 48 -4.85 -8.66 9.06
C ASN A 48 -4.13 -9.87 8.46
N ALA A 49 -4.36 -10.15 7.17
CA ALA A 49 -3.70 -11.24 6.47
C ALA A 49 -2.18 -11.02 6.41
N LYS A 50 -1.78 -9.79 6.11
CA LYS A 50 -0.38 -9.40 6.04
C LYS A 50 0.34 -9.61 7.37
N GLU A 51 -0.30 -9.25 8.47
CA GLU A 51 0.24 -9.45 9.82
C GLU A 51 0.30 -10.92 10.21
N ARG A 52 -0.74 -11.66 9.85
CA ARG A 52 -0.84 -13.09 10.20
C ARG A 52 0.15 -13.95 9.42
N VAL A 53 0.30 -13.67 8.13
CA VAL A 53 1.14 -14.48 7.23
C VAL A 53 2.58 -13.95 7.17
N ARG A 54 2.77 -12.66 7.42
CA ARG A 54 4.07 -11.99 7.33
C ARG A 54 4.67 -12.11 5.93
N PHE A 55 3.95 -11.55 4.96
CA PHE A 55 4.38 -11.58 3.57
C PHE A 55 5.81 -11.06 3.38
N TRP A 56 6.50 -11.66 2.43
CA TRP A 56 7.84 -11.24 2.06
C TRP A 56 7.78 -9.94 1.25
N TYR A 57 8.65 -8.97 1.60
CA TYR A 57 8.64 -7.64 0.99
C TYR A 57 9.91 -7.29 0.20
N ALA A 58 10.80 -8.23 -0.01
CA ALA A 58 12.02 -7.95 -0.76
C ALA A 58 11.86 -8.17 -2.30
#